data_81dc7f3374d24309573310b9ff60f73d
#
_entry.id   81dc7f3374d24309573310b9ff60f73d
#
_cell.length_a   1.000
_cell.length_b   1.000
_cell.length_c   1.000
_cell.angle_alpha   90.00
_cell.angle_beta   90.00
_cell.angle_gamma   90.00
#
_symmetry.space_group_name_H-M   'P 1'
#
loop_
_entity.id
_entity.type
_entity.pdbx_description
1 polymer ?
#
loop_
_entity_poly.entity_id
_entity_poly.type
_entity_poly.pdbx_seq_one_letter_code
_entity_poly.pdbx_strand_id
1 'polypeptide(L)'
;HYRQCGLRVRVFKCGPDFLDPMILERASGAPVYQLDLWMGGEAESRRVLWEAAGEAELIVIEGEMGLFDGAPSAADLARHFGVPVLGVIDAGAMAQTFGALAFGLAHFQADLPFAGVLANRTGSLRHGDILRDSLPADLRWFGALPRSSAVELPRRHLGLIQAQELADLDARLDAAADAIAASASTDLPLPVS
;
A
#
# COMPACT_ATOMS: atom_id res chain seq x y z
N HIS A 1 -11.31 2.78 3.39
CA HIS A 1 -11.79 2.04 4.55
C HIS A 1 -11.57 2.83 5.86
N TYR A 2 -10.34 3.06 6.33
CA TYR A 2 -10.07 3.70 7.64
C TYR A 2 -10.74 5.07 7.79
N ARG A 3 -10.76 5.89 6.72
CA ARG A 3 -11.50 7.16 6.71
C ARG A 3 -13.01 6.94 6.91
N GLN A 4 -13.61 5.92 6.29
CA GLN A 4 -15.02 5.57 6.51
C GLN A 4 -15.31 5.11 7.96
N CYS A 5 -14.29 4.55 8.62
CA CYS A 5 -14.34 4.24 10.06
C CYS A 5 -14.14 5.46 10.96
N GLY A 6 -13.98 6.65 10.39
CA GLY A 6 -13.85 7.91 11.13
C GLY A 6 -12.42 8.31 11.51
N LEU A 7 -11.40 7.55 11.08
CA LEU A 7 -10.02 7.89 11.36
C LEU A 7 -9.53 9.04 10.46
N ARG A 8 -8.72 9.92 11.03
CA ARG A 8 -7.95 10.91 10.26
C ARG A 8 -6.76 10.21 9.64
N VAL A 9 -6.77 10.11 8.30
CA VAL A 9 -5.72 9.42 7.53
C VAL A 9 -4.93 10.44 6.73
N ARG A 10 -3.60 10.37 6.80
CA ARG A 10 -2.70 11.09 5.90
C ARG A 10 -2.00 10.09 5.00
N VAL A 11 -1.83 10.47 3.74
CA VAL A 11 -1.18 9.61 2.75
C VAL A 11 0.02 10.35 2.17
N PHE A 12 1.10 9.61 1.96
CA PHE A 12 2.30 10.07 1.27
C PHE A 12 2.58 9.15 0.08
N LYS A 13 3.15 9.72 -0.96
CA LYS A 13 3.67 8.99 -2.12
C LYS A 13 5.19 8.98 -2.07
N CYS A 14 5.78 7.81 -2.33
CA CYS A 14 7.21 7.66 -2.49
C CYS A 14 7.52 7.57 -3.98
N GLY A 15 8.40 8.42 -4.49
CA GLY A 15 8.76 8.47 -5.91
C GLY A 15 7.99 9.51 -6.74
N PRO A 16 8.49 9.86 -7.93
CA PRO A 16 8.01 10.97 -8.74
C PRO A 16 6.77 10.64 -9.57
N ASP A 17 5.63 10.47 -8.91
CA ASP A 17 4.33 10.25 -9.55
C ASP A 17 3.38 11.42 -9.25
N PHE A 18 2.67 11.90 -10.29
CA PHE A 18 1.74 13.02 -10.21
C PHE A 18 0.28 12.61 -10.39
N LEU A 19 -0.01 11.38 -10.81
CA LEU A 19 -1.38 10.91 -11.08
C LEU A 19 -1.98 10.19 -9.88
N ASP A 20 -1.27 9.24 -9.30
CA ASP A 20 -1.74 8.50 -8.13
C ASP A 20 -2.04 9.43 -6.94
N PRO A 21 -1.24 10.49 -6.65
CA PRO A 21 -1.57 11.43 -5.58
C PRO A 21 -2.98 12.01 -5.67
N MET A 22 -3.50 12.31 -6.86
CA MET A 22 -4.85 12.85 -7.03
C MET A 22 -5.94 11.86 -6.60
N ILE A 23 -5.73 10.56 -6.86
CA ILE A 23 -6.64 9.48 -6.45
C ILE A 23 -6.51 9.27 -4.93
N LEU A 24 -5.29 9.28 -4.42
CA LEU A 24 -5.00 9.13 -2.98
C LEU A 24 -5.57 10.30 -2.16
N GLU A 25 -5.51 11.54 -2.67
CA GLU A 25 -6.17 12.70 -2.06
C GLU A 25 -7.68 12.51 -1.98
N ARG A 26 -8.30 12.03 -3.06
CA ARG A 26 -9.74 11.75 -3.05
C ARG A 26 -10.10 10.69 -2.04
N ALA A 27 -9.29 9.62 -1.95
CA ALA A 27 -9.50 8.52 -1.01
C ALA A 27 -9.30 8.94 0.45
N SER A 28 -8.23 9.68 0.76
CA SER A 28 -7.89 10.11 2.13
C SER A 28 -8.71 11.32 2.58
N GLY A 29 -9.11 12.17 1.64
CA GLY A 29 -9.74 13.46 1.92
C GLY A 29 -8.77 14.53 2.45
N ALA A 30 -7.46 14.32 2.26
CA ALA A 30 -6.40 15.21 2.70
C ALA A 30 -5.30 15.29 1.63
N PRO A 31 -4.55 16.40 1.54
CA PRO A 31 -3.45 16.55 0.60
C PRO A 31 -2.42 15.42 0.72
N VAL A 32 -1.92 14.93 -0.42
CA VAL A 32 -0.88 13.92 -0.50
C VAL A 32 0.45 14.58 -0.82
N TYR A 33 1.44 14.35 0.02
CA TYR A 33 2.79 14.89 -0.15
C TYR A 33 3.76 13.80 -0.56
N GLN A 34 4.82 14.21 -1.24
CA GLN A 34 5.92 13.34 -1.62
C GLN A 34 6.84 13.09 -0.41
N LEU A 35 7.27 11.83 -0.26
CA LEU A 35 8.39 11.47 0.61
C LEU A 35 9.52 11.00 -0.28
N ASP A 36 10.55 11.83 -0.41
CA ASP A 36 11.68 11.55 -1.27
C ASP A 36 12.98 11.95 -0.58
N LEU A 37 13.76 10.94 -0.21
CA LEU A 37 15.04 11.13 0.48
C LEU A 37 16.12 11.75 -0.42
N TRP A 38 15.96 11.65 -1.75
CA TRP A 38 16.91 12.22 -2.71
C TRP A 38 16.56 13.67 -3.04
N MET A 39 15.31 13.97 -3.40
CA MET A 39 14.88 15.32 -3.81
C MET A 39 14.62 16.24 -2.61
N GLY A 40 13.84 15.77 -1.64
CA GLY A 40 13.48 16.52 -0.43
C GLY A 40 14.52 16.41 0.68
N GLY A 41 15.23 15.30 0.70
CA GLY A 41 16.16 14.96 1.76
C GLY A 41 15.50 14.48 3.04
N GLU A 42 16.32 14.00 3.96
CA GLU A 42 15.87 13.43 5.25
C GLU A 42 15.14 14.47 6.11
N ALA A 43 15.69 15.66 6.24
CA ALA A 43 15.16 16.70 7.14
C ALA A 43 13.73 17.11 6.74
N GLU A 44 13.48 17.30 5.46
CA GLU A 44 12.15 17.64 4.95
C GLU A 44 11.19 16.46 5.09
N SER A 45 11.61 15.25 4.74
CA SER A 45 10.78 14.04 4.89
C SER A 45 10.38 13.83 6.35
N ARG A 46 11.32 14.03 7.29
CA ARG A 46 11.05 13.95 8.74
C ARG A 46 10.07 15.03 9.20
N ARG A 47 10.25 16.26 8.72
CA ARG A 47 9.37 17.39 9.05
C ARG A 47 7.91 17.11 8.64
N VAL A 48 7.68 16.71 7.38
CA VAL A 48 6.32 16.47 6.87
C VAL A 48 5.66 15.25 7.53
N LEU A 49 6.43 14.21 7.85
CA LEU A 49 5.93 13.06 8.62
C LEU A 49 5.55 13.46 10.05
N TRP A 50 6.38 14.26 10.71
CA TRP A 50 6.11 14.75 12.07
C TRP A 50 4.88 15.62 12.14
N GLU A 51 4.71 16.54 11.18
CA GLU A 51 3.51 17.38 11.08
C GLU A 51 2.25 16.53 10.86
N ALA A 52 2.32 15.56 9.93
CA ALA A 52 1.22 14.64 9.69
C ALA A 52 0.87 13.79 10.92
N ALA A 53 1.87 13.34 11.68
CA ALA A 53 1.66 12.56 12.91
C ALA A 53 0.94 13.36 14.00
N GLY A 54 1.09 14.70 14.03
CA GLY A 54 0.33 15.58 14.93
C GLY A 54 -1.15 15.70 14.57
N GLU A 55 -1.52 15.39 13.33
CA GLU A 55 -2.88 15.57 12.81
C GLU A 55 -3.63 14.26 12.56
N ALA A 56 -2.92 13.19 12.23
CA ALA A 56 -3.48 11.91 11.79
C ALA A 56 -3.41 10.81 12.84
N GLU A 57 -4.34 9.87 12.76
CA GLU A 57 -4.37 8.64 13.54
C GLU A 57 -3.73 7.47 12.77
N LEU A 58 -3.63 7.63 11.43
CA LEU A 58 -2.95 6.68 10.56
C LEU A 58 -2.22 7.43 9.43
N ILE A 59 -0.96 7.08 9.23
CA ILE A 59 -0.18 7.50 8.07
C ILE A 59 0.02 6.28 7.17
N VAL A 60 -0.27 6.44 5.88
CA VAL A 60 -0.04 5.44 4.84
C VAL A 60 0.96 6.01 3.84
N ILE A 61 1.99 5.24 3.52
CA ILE A 61 3.02 5.64 2.54
C ILE A 61 2.94 4.64 1.38
N GLU A 62 2.66 5.13 0.18
CA GLU A 62 2.64 4.31 -1.02
C GLU A 62 4.00 4.35 -1.73
N GLY A 63 4.60 3.17 -1.95
CA GLY A 63 5.77 3.00 -2.81
C GLY A 63 5.36 2.97 -4.28
N GLU A 64 6.19 3.51 -5.18
CA GLU A 64 5.90 3.55 -6.62
C GLU A 64 6.46 2.36 -7.38
N MET A 65 7.72 2.03 -7.11
CA MET A 65 8.45 0.95 -7.79
C MET A 65 8.46 -0.34 -6.96
N GLY A 66 9.19 -1.35 -7.42
CA GLY A 66 9.46 -2.50 -6.57
C GLY A 66 10.15 -2.08 -5.26
N LEU A 67 9.87 -2.82 -4.19
CA LEU A 67 10.30 -2.48 -2.82
C LEU A 67 11.78 -2.11 -2.70
N PHE A 68 12.64 -2.78 -3.48
CA PHE A 68 14.10 -2.61 -3.45
C PHE A 68 14.65 -1.85 -4.67
N ASP A 69 13.76 -1.33 -5.53
CA ASP A 69 14.16 -0.62 -6.73
C ASP A 69 14.45 0.85 -6.43
N GLY A 70 15.48 1.39 -7.09
CA GLY A 70 15.92 2.75 -6.89
C GLY A 70 16.98 2.92 -5.78
N ALA A 71 17.54 4.12 -5.70
CA ALA A 71 18.49 4.51 -4.66
C ALA A 71 18.27 6.00 -4.31
N PRO A 72 17.64 6.31 -3.17
CA PRO A 72 17.09 5.40 -2.17
C PRO A 72 15.82 4.67 -2.64
N SER A 73 15.63 3.43 -2.17
CA SER A 73 14.45 2.61 -2.42
C SER A 73 13.34 2.84 -1.38
N ALA A 74 12.13 2.28 -1.63
CA ALA A 74 11.07 2.26 -0.62
C ALA A 74 11.48 1.47 0.64
N ALA A 75 12.29 0.42 0.50
CA ALA A 75 12.86 -0.31 1.63
C ALA A 75 13.83 0.55 2.46
N ASP A 76 14.64 1.41 1.80
CA ASP A 76 15.52 2.33 2.50
C ASP A 76 14.72 3.35 3.32
N LEU A 77 13.66 3.89 2.75
CA LEU A 77 12.76 4.80 3.45
C LEU A 77 12.09 4.12 4.65
N ALA A 78 11.58 2.90 4.45
CA ALA A 78 10.93 2.13 5.51
C ALA A 78 11.89 1.87 6.70
N ARG A 79 13.14 1.46 6.43
CA ARG A 79 14.17 1.29 7.46
C ARG A 79 14.53 2.60 8.15
N HIS A 80 14.69 3.66 7.35
CA HIS A 80 15.13 4.96 7.88
C HIS A 80 14.15 5.55 8.90
N PHE A 81 12.84 5.40 8.63
CA PHE A 81 11.78 5.90 9.51
C PHE A 81 11.15 4.83 10.40
N GLY A 82 11.61 3.59 10.36
CA GLY A 82 11.05 2.48 11.13
C GLY A 82 9.61 2.12 10.72
N VAL A 83 9.18 2.46 9.50
CA VAL A 83 7.80 2.25 9.03
C VAL A 83 7.61 0.82 8.58
N PRO A 84 6.63 0.08 9.16
CA PRO A 84 6.41 -1.32 8.78
C PRO A 84 5.86 -1.44 7.36
N VAL A 85 6.43 -2.35 6.57
CA VAL A 85 6.08 -2.59 5.17
C VAL A 85 4.98 -3.64 5.06
N LEU A 86 3.87 -3.30 4.43
CA LEU A 86 2.86 -4.25 3.96
C LEU A 86 3.12 -4.57 2.49
N GLY A 87 3.53 -5.80 2.19
CA GLY A 87 3.72 -6.26 0.82
C GLY A 87 2.38 -6.56 0.14
N VAL A 88 1.96 -5.74 -0.83
CA VAL A 88 0.77 -6.01 -1.66
C VAL A 88 1.22 -6.70 -2.95
N ILE A 89 0.92 -7.99 -3.08
CA ILE A 89 1.43 -8.83 -4.17
C ILE A 89 0.31 -9.16 -5.16
N ASP A 90 0.53 -8.89 -6.45
CA ASP A 90 -0.38 -9.37 -7.51
C ASP A 90 -0.29 -10.90 -7.62
N ALA A 91 -1.32 -11.57 -7.13
CA ALA A 91 -1.40 -13.03 -7.10
C ALA A 91 -2.18 -13.62 -8.27
N GLY A 92 -2.58 -12.82 -9.25
CA GLY A 92 -3.49 -13.22 -10.33
C GLY A 92 -3.04 -14.42 -11.17
N ALA A 93 -1.74 -14.75 -11.17
CA ALA A 93 -1.16 -15.88 -11.88
C ALA A 93 -0.25 -16.72 -10.97
N MET A 94 -0.43 -16.68 -9.66
CA MET A 94 0.41 -17.38 -8.69
C MET A 94 -0.37 -18.47 -7.94
N ALA A 95 0.36 -19.46 -7.46
CA ALA A 95 -0.06 -20.44 -6.45
C ALA A 95 1.01 -20.45 -5.35
N GLN A 96 1.63 -21.59 -5.02
CA GLN A 96 2.61 -21.70 -3.93
C GLN A 96 3.87 -20.82 -4.14
N THR A 97 4.20 -20.40 -5.35
CA THR A 97 5.29 -19.46 -5.63
C THR A 97 5.07 -18.10 -4.93
N PHE A 98 3.83 -17.78 -4.55
CA PHE A 98 3.50 -16.61 -3.75
C PHE A 98 4.28 -16.59 -2.43
N GLY A 99 4.36 -17.73 -1.72
CA GLY A 99 5.12 -17.84 -0.48
C GLY A 99 6.62 -17.58 -0.66
N ALA A 100 7.20 -18.08 -1.77
CA ALA A 100 8.61 -17.81 -2.09
C ALA A 100 8.87 -16.31 -2.37
N LEU A 101 7.96 -15.64 -3.09
CA LEU A 101 8.07 -14.21 -3.33
C LEU A 101 7.90 -13.41 -2.03
N ALA A 102 6.90 -13.77 -1.22
CA ALA A 102 6.66 -13.12 0.07
C ALA A 102 7.88 -13.25 1.01
N PHE A 103 8.47 -14.46 1.07
CA PHE A 103 9.70 -14.71 1.81
C PHE A 103 10.86 -13.84 1.29
N GLY A 104 11.03 -13.77 -0.03
CA GLY A 104 12.04 -12.92 -0.64
C GLY A 104 11.87 -11.45 -0.27
N LEU A 105 10.66 -10.90 -0.36
CA LEU A 105 10.38 -9.51 0.01
C LEU A 105 10.70 -9.22 1.49
N ALA A 106 10.41 -10.16 2.38
CA ALA A 106 10.63 -9.96 3.80
C ALA A 106 12.10 -10.10 4.22
N HIS A 107 12.88 -10.96 3.52
CA HIS A 107 14.21 -11.38 3.98
C HIS A 107 15.37 -11.02 3.03
N PHE A 108 15.08 -10.44 1.87
CA PHE A 108 16.12 -10.07 0.89
C PHE A 108 17.15 -9.08 1.45
N GLN A 109 16.69 -8.17 2.28
CA GLN A 109 17.56 -7.26 3.02
C GLN A 109 17.31 -7.40 4.52
N ALA A 110 18.38 -7.39 5.30
CA ALA A 110 18.28 -7.42 6.77
C ALA A 110 17.62 -6.15 7.32
N ASP A 111 17.04 -6.27 8.49
CA ASP A 111 16.49 -5.16 9.30
C ASP A 111 15.35 -4.37 8.63
N LEU A 112 14.70 -4.94 7.60
CA LEU A 112 13.50 -4.36 7.04
C LEU A 112 12.32 -4.60 8.01
N PRO A 113 11.63 -3.56 8.48
CA PRO A 113 10.43 -3.72 9.31
C PRO A 113 9.26 -4.23 8.44
N PHE A 114 9.17 -5.54 8.24
CA PHE A 114 8.18 -6.16 7.36
C PHE A 114 6.97 -6.63 8.17
N ALA A 115 5.79 -6.03 7.94
CA ALA A 115 4.56 -6.32 8.68
C ALA A 115 3.87 -7.60 8.21
N GLY A 116 3.98 -7.93 6.93
CA GLY A 116 3.33 -9.09 6.31
C GLY A 116 2.90 -8.82 4.87
N VAL A 117 2.01 -9.68 4.35
CA VAL A 117 1.59 -9.63 2.95
C VAL A 117 0.08 -9.67 2.78
N LEU A 118 -0.39 -9.02 1.71
CA LEU A 118 -1.76 -9.06 1.21
C LEU A 118 -1.73 -9.52 -0.24
N ALA A 119 -2.53 -10.53 -0.58
CA ALA A 119 -2.65 -10.99 -1.94
C ALA A 119 -3.71 -10.17 -2.69
N ASN A 120 -3.33 -9.60 -3.82
CA ASN A 120 -4.24 -8.85 -4.68
C ASN A 120 -4.63 -9.67 -5.92
N ARG A 121 -5.83 -9.40 -6.48
CA ARG A 121 -6.35 -10.02 -7.72
C ARG A 121 -6.51 -11.53 -7.64
N THR A 122 -6.92 -12.07 -6.49
CA THR A 122 -7.20 -13.49 -6.35
C THR A 122 -8.44 -13.91 -7.15
N GLY A 123 -8.45 -15.16 -7.63
CA GLY A 123 -9.52 -15.67 -8.48
C GLY A 123 -10.71 -16.26 -7.71
N SER A 124 -10.49 -16.69 -6.46
CA SER A 124 -11.51 -17.34 -5.60
C SER A 124 -11.04 -17.40 -4.15
N LEU A 125 -11.97 -17.73 -3.23
CA LEU A 125 -11.62 -17.99 -1.82
C LEU A 125 -10.60 -19.12 -1.69
N ARG A 126 -10.80 -20.24 -2.41
CA ARG A 126 -9.83 -21.36 -2.43
C ARG A 126 -8.46 -20.93 -2.93
N HIS A 127 -8.40 -20.03 -3.90
CA HIS A 127 -7.12 -19.46 -4.35
C HIS A 127 -6.44 -18.70 -3.20
N GLY A 128 -7.18 -17.87 -2.46
CA GLY A 128 -6.66 -17.19 -1.27
C GLY A 128 -6.12 -18.18 -0.22
N ASP A 129 -6.80 -19.31 0.02
CA ASP A 129 -6.32 -20.35 0.95
C ASP A 129 -4.99 -20.97 0.48
N ILE A 130 -4.84 -21.28 -0.80
CA ILE A 130 -3.59 -21.82 -1.37
C ILE A 130 -2.42 -20.84 -1.17
N LEU A 131 -2.68 -19.55 -1.36
CA LEU A 131 -1.66 -18.52 -1.18
C LEU A 131 -1.26 -18.39 0.30
N ARG A 132 -2.25 -18.31 1.19
CA ARG A 132 -2.02 -18.26 2.64
C ARG A 132 -1.22 -19.47 3.14
N ASP A 133 -1.62 -20.66 2.73
CA ASP A 133 -1.01 -21.91 3.18
C ASP A 133 0.42 -22.12 2.61
N SER A 134 0.82 -21.32 1.62
CA SER A 134 2.19 -21.28 1.07
C SER A 134 3.15 -20.41 1.86
N LEU A 135 2.63 -19.55 2.76
CA LEU A 135 3.46 -18.62 3.51
C LEU A 135 4.30 -19.32 4.57
N PRO A 136 5.55 -18.88 4.78
CA PRO A 136 6.30 -19.20 5.99
C PRO A 136 5.56 -18.77 7.26
N ALA A 137 5.76 -19.53 8.35
CA ALA A 137 5.03 -19.34 9.60
C ALA A 137 5.30 -17.99 10.30
N ASP A 138 6.41 -17.36 9.99
CA ASP A 138 6.82 -16.05 10.51
C ASP A 138 6.25 -14.86 9.72
N LEU A 139 5.62 -15.11 8.56
CA LEU A 139 5.01 -14.07 7.76
C LEU A 139 3.51 -13.94 8.03
N ARG A 140 3.11 -12.75 8.44
CA ARG A 140 1.70 -12.44 8.68
C ARG A 140 0.91 -12.33 7.37
N TRP A 141 -0.21 -13.04 7.32
CA TRP A 141 -1.21 -12.92 6.28
C TRP A 141 -2.20 -11.80 6.61
N PHE A 142 -2.32 -10.80 5.74
CA PHE A 142 -3.29 -9.71 5.89
C PHE A 142 -4.59 -9.94 5.12
N GLY A 143 -4.65 -10.93 4.23
CA GLY A 143 -5.86 -11.26 3.50
C GLY A 143 -5.68 -11.36 1.99
N ALA A 144 -6.80 -11.54 1.30
CA ALA A 144 -6.83 -11.69 -0.15
C ALA A 144 -7.94 -10.83 -0.76
N LEU A 145 -7.58 -9.92 -1.66
CA LEU A 145 -8.54 -9.13 -2.41
C LEU A 145 -8.88 -9.83 -3.73
N PRO A 146 -10.14 -10.13 -3.99
CA PRO A 146 -10.55 -10.74 -5.23
C PRO A 146 -10.42 -9.76 -6.41
N ARG A 147 -10.24 -10.30 -7.62
CA ARG A 147 -10.33 -9.49 -8.83
C ARG A 147 -11.77 -8.94 -8.96
N SER A 148 -11.90 -7.64 -9.14
CA SER A 148 -13.19 -6.97 -9.25
C SER A 148 -13.13 -5.83 -10.25
N SER A 149 -14.03 -5.83 -11.23
CA SER A 149 -14.19 -4.71 -12.17
C SER A 149 -14.72 -3.44 -11.50
N ALA A 150 -15.37 -3.57 -10.34
CA ALA A 150 -15.90 -2.43 -9.60
C ALA A 150 -14.80 -1.54 -8.99
N VAL A 151 -13.59 -2.10 -8.77
CA VAL A 151 -12.44 -1.36 -8.21
C VAL A 151 -11.36 -1.07 -9.26
N GLU A 152 -11.50 -1.60 -10.48
CA GLU A 152 -10.50 -1.45 -11.52
C GLU A 152 -10.53 -0.03 -12.09
N LEU A 153 -9.40 0.66 -12.06
CA LEU A 153 -9.27 1.98 -12.67
C LEU A 153 -8.98 1.82 -14.17
N PRO A 154 -9.69 2.55 -15.03
CA PRO A 154 -9.46 2.49 -16.47
C PRO A 154 -8.05 3.01 -16.81
N ARG A 155 -7.43 2.35 -17.80
CA ARG A 155 -6.09 2.70 -18.29
C ARG A 155 -6.19 3.37 -19.64
N ARG A 156 -5.43 4.43 -19.89
CA ARG A 156 -5.17 4.98 -21.23
C ARG A 156 -3.89 4.38 -21.82
N HIS A 157 -3.71 4.56 -23.14
CA HIS A 157 -2.52 4.06 -23.85
C HIS A 157 -1.17 4.55 -23.29
N LEU A 158 -1.15 5.66 -22.54
CA LEU A 158 0.06 6.29 -21.99
C LEU A 158 -0.01 6.50 -20.46
N GLY A 159 -0.88 5.77 -19.76
CA GLY A 159 -0.93 5.87 -18.29
C GLY A 159 -2.34 5.91 -17.70
N LEU A 160 -2.42 6.32 -16.44
CA LEU A 160 -3.68 6.46 -15.70
C LEU A 160 -4.48 7.68 -16.19
N ILE A 161 -5.78 7.64 -15.97
CA ILE A 161 -6.70 8.77 -16.18
C ILE A 161 -6.60 9.66 -14.93
N GLN A 162 -6.69 10.98 -15.11
CA GLN A 162 -6.72 11.90 -13.97
C GLN A 162 -7.97 11.67 -13.12
N ALA A 163 -7.87 11.87 -11.82
CA ALA A 163 -8.99 11.64 -10.89
C ALA A 163 -10.25 12.43 -11.26
N GLN A 164 -10.09 13.65 -11.80
CA GLN A 164 -11.20 14.51 -12.22
C GLN A 164 -11.96 13.98 -13.46
N GLU A 165 -11.35 13.11 -14.26
CA GLU A 165 -11.96 12.53 -15.47
C GLU A 165 -12.77 11.26 -15.14
N LEU A 166 -12.69 10.75 -13.94
CA LEU A 166 -13.39 9.56 -13.48
C LEU A 166 -14.66 9.95 -12.71
N ALA A 167 -15.79 9.98 -13.42
CA ALA A 167 -17.07 10.35 -12.82
C ALA A 167 -17.54 9.38 -11.73
N ASP A 168 -17.07 8.13 -11.75
CA ASP A 168 -17.43 7.05 -10.82
C ASP A 168 -16.30 6.72 -9.79
N LEU A 169 -15.30 7.61 -9.65
CA LEU A 169 -14.14 7.36 -8.77
C LEU A 169 -14.56 7.08 -7.32
N ASP A 170 -15.47 7.88 -6.76
CA ASP A 170 -15.92 7.68 -5.38
C ASP A 170 -16.57 6.30 -5.18
N ALA A 171 -17.41 5.88 -6.11
CA ALA A 171 -18.03 4.56 -6.06
C ALA A 171 -16.99 3.41 -6.13
N ARG A 172 -15.93 3.59 -6.92
CA ARG A 172 -14.82 2.63 -6.99
C ARG A 172 -14.01 2.59 -5.70
N LEU A 173 -13.74 3.76 -5.10
CA LEU A 173 -13.04 3.85 -3.82
C LEU A 173 -13.87 3.21 -2.69
N ASP A 174 -15.19 3.42 -2.67
CA ASP A 174 -16.09 2.79 -1.71
C ASP A 174 -16.12 1.28 -1.90
N ALA A 175 -16.24 0.78 -3.13
CA ALA A 175 -16.18 -0.65 -3.42
C ALA A 175 -14.83 -1.28 -3.02
N ALA A 176 -13.72 -0.56 -3.19
CA ALA A 176 -12.41 -1.02 -2.74
C ALA A 176 -12.32 -1.06 -1.20
N ALA A 177 -12.88 -0.08 -0.51
CA ALA A 177 -12.94 -0.04 0.94
C ALA A 177 -13.78 -1.18 1.51
N ASP A 178 -14.92 -1.49 0.90
CA ASP A 178 -15.78 -2.61 1.27
C ASP A 178 -15.07 -3.96 1.04
N ALA A 179 -14.35 -4.10 -0.08
CA ALA A 179 -13.57 -5.30 -0.36
C ALA A 179 -12.46 -5.52 0.68
N ILE A 180 -11.78 -4.47 1.10
CA ILE A 180 -10.78 -4.53 2.19
C ILE A 180 -11.44 -4.94 3.50
N ALA A 181 -12.55 -4.31 3.87
CA ALA A 181 -13.27 -4.63 5.11
C ALA A 181 -13.74 -6.09 5.17
N ALA A 182 -14.15 -6.64 4.01
CA ALA A 182 -14.67 -8.00 3.93
C ALA A 182 -13.59 -9.09 3.84
N SER A 183 -12.39 -8.77 3.35
CA SER A 183 -11.43 -9.78 2.88
C SER A 183 -10.02 -9.62 3.43
N ALA A 184 -9.74 -8.56 4.19
CA ALA A 184 -8.41 -8.27 4.71
C ALA A 184 -8.44 -7.92 6.21
N SER A 185 -7.31 -8.13 6.90
CA SER A 185 -7.12 -7.60 8.25
C SER A 185 -7.04 -6.07 8.17
N THR A 186 -7.84 -5.42 8.99
CA THR A 186 -7.88 -3.96 9.14
C THR A 186 -7.28 -3.49 10.47
N ASP A 187 -6.48 -4.34 11.12
CA ASP A 187 -5.76 -3.97 12.32
C ASP A 187 -4.79 -2.81 12.03
N LEU A 188 -4.80 -1.82 12.89
CA LEU A 188 -3.85 -0.72 12.80
C LEU A 188 -2.42 -1.22 13.12
N PRO A 189 -1.40 -0.66 12.46
CA PRO A 189 -0.02 -0.94 12.83
C PRO A 189 0.27 -0.41 14.25
N LEU A 190 1.30 -0.97 14.88
CA LEU A 190 1.81 -0.40 16.13
C LEU A 190 2.34 1.01 15.87
N PRO A 191 2.22 1.94 16.84
CA PRO A 191 2.82 3.26 16.73
C PRO A 191 4.32 3.18 16.48
N VAL A 192 4.80 4.01 15.57
CA VAL A 192 6.24 4.19 15.28
C VAL A 192 6.72 5.38 16.10
N SER A 193 7.86 5.22 16.80
CA SER A 193 8.47 6.26 17.63
C SER A 193 9.51 7.08 16.86
#